data_093146698193a1a3c0de41ffa2c9b8f8
#
_entry.id   093146698193a1a3c0de41ffa2c9b8f8
#
_cell.length_a   1.000
_cell.length_b   1.000
_cell.length_c   1.000
_cell.angle_alpha   90.00
_cell.angle_beta   90.00
_cell.angle_gamma   90.00
#
_symmetry.space_group_name_H-M   'P 1'
#
loop_
_entity.id
_entity.type
_entity.pdbx_description
1 polymer ?
#
loop_
_entity_poly.entity_id
_entity_poly.type
_entity_poly.pdbx_seq_one_letter_code
_entity_poly.pdbx_strand_id
1 'polypeptide(L)'
;MSARFSQSHGIVPIEIATLDNYNAGMTMDSINMAKYNHCTIIIIGNEGVAGDGDLTIYGGTADAGTDAAITFTYRYSAGDVAAASSDVLGTAATSAALEITGTLLESRMLVIEIDNEDLNISNVQYNFITPVLNADGTDGEITACAILSELRYEKAVMPTAVPTA
;
A
#
# COMPACT_ATOMS: atom_id res chain seq x y z
N MET A 1 21.95 7.98 20.84
CA MET A 1 22.17 7.58 19.44
C MET A 1 20.83 7.65 18.75
N SER A 2 20.72 8.30 17.60
CA SER A 2 19.48 8.27 16.82
C SER A 2 19.32 6.89 16.18
N ALA A 3 18.16 6.25 16.31
CA ALA A 3 17.87 5.00 15.64
C ALA A 3 17.92 5.22 14.12
N ARG A 4 18.47 4.25 13.39
CA ARG A 4 18.40 4.26 11.92
C ARG A 4 16.97 3.93 11.49
N PHE A 5 16.56 4.40 10.31
CA PHE A 5 15.21 4.16 9.76
C PHE A 5 14.80 2.69 9.85
N SER A 6 15.63 1.77 9.36
CA SER A 6 15.37 0.33 9.42
C SER A 6 15.37 -0.30 10.82
N GLN A 7 15.71 0.47 11.87
CA GLN A 7 15.64 0.04 13.26
C GLN A 7 14.35 0.50 13.95
N SER A 8 13.63 1.43 13.35
CA SER A 8 12.39 2.03 13.88
C SER A 8 11.16 1.77 13.00
N HIS A 9 11.36 1.28 11.78
CA HIS A 9 10.28 1.03 10.81
C HIS A 9 10.38 -0.40 10.27
N GLY A 10 9.24 -1.07 10.16
CA GLY A 10 9.14 -2.30 9.40
C GLY A 10 9.05 -1.97 7.91
N ILE A 11 9.80 -2.66 7.06
CA ILE A 11 9.71 -2.53 5.60
C ILE A 11 9.29 -3.88 5.06
N VAL A 12 8.15 -3.94 4.39
CA VAL A 12 7.56 -5.18 3.88
C VAL A 12 7.38 -5.02 2.38
N PRO A 13 8.07 -5.81 1.53
CA PRO A 13 7.71 -5.91 0.13
C PRO A 13 6.37 -6.63 0.03
N ILE A 14 5.40 -6.05 -0.64
CA ILE A 14 4.04 -6.60 -0.78
C ILE A 14 3.70 -6.96 -2.22
N GLU A 15 4.44 -6.43 -3.18
CA GLU A 15 4.36 -6.81 -4.59
C GLU A 15 5.69 -6.53 -5.27
N ILE A 16 6.13 -7.46 -6.12
CA ILE A 16 7.33 -7.30 -6.93
C ILE A 16 6.90 -7.37 -8.40
N ALA A 17 7.31 -6.38 -9.18
CA ALA A 17 6.98 -6.30 -10.60
C ALA A 17 7.34 -7.61 -11.31
N THR A 18 6.33 -8.23 -11.90
CA THR A 18 6.44 -9.32 -12.86
C THR A 18 5.80 -8.85 -14.16
N LEU A 19 6.16 -9.45 -15.27
CA LEU A 19 5.65 -9.05 -16.57
C LEU A 19 4.11 -9.01 -16.54
N ASP A 20 3.56 -7.84 -16.89
CA ASP A 20 2.12 -7.58 -17.01
C ASP A 20 1.30 -7.88 -15.74
N ASN A 21 1.88 -7.73 -14.55
CA ASN A 21 1.14 -7.99 -13.30
C ASN A 21 -0.06 -7.04 -13.10
N TYR A 22 -0.03 -5.85 -13.68
CA TYR A 22 -1.14 -4.91 -13.64
C TYR A 22 -2.36 -5.39 -14.43
N ASN A 23 -2.14 -6.02 -15.58
CA ASN A 23 -3.19 -6.46 -16.52
C ASN A 23 -4.17 -7.49 -15.91
N ALA A 24 -3.66 -8.44 -15.16
CA ALA A 24 -4.47 -9.53 -14.62
C ALA A 24 -5.27 -9.16 -13.36
N GLY A 25 -4.99 -8.00 -12.79
CA GLY A 25 -5.37 -7.71 -11.42
C GLY A 25 -4.60 -8.60 -10.43
N MET A 26 -4.50 -8.18 -9.18
CA MET A 26 -3.76 -8.93 -8.18
C MET A 26 -4.26 -8.71 -6.77
N THR A 27 -4.04 -9.68 -5.93
CA THR A 27 -4.06 -9.53 -4.48
C THR A 27 -2.61 -9.47 -4.00
N MET A 28 -2.20 -8.31 -3.50
CA MET A 28 -0.87 -8.12 -2.93
C MET A 28 -0.74 -8.88 -1.61
N ASP A 29 0.49 -9.08 -1.17
CA ASP A 29 0.74 -9.74 0.13
C ASP A 29 0.15 -8.92 1.28
N SER A 30 -0.37 -9.59 2.29
CA SER A 30 -1.02 -8.92 3.40
C SER A 30 -0.02 -8.44 4.46
N ILE A 31 -0.39 -7.39 5.14
CA ILE A 31 0.42 -6.68 6.13
C ILE A 31 -0.21 -6.86 7.50
N ASN A 32 0.56 -7.37 8.45
CA ASN A 32 0.10 -7.52 9.82
C ASN A 32 0.33 -6.23 10.64
N MET A 33 -0.74 -5.53 10.93
CA MET A 33 -0.79 -4.27 11.69
C MET A 33 -0.92 -4.45 13.20
N ALA A 34 -1.03 -5.68 13.72
CA ALA A 34 -1.32 -5.92 15.14
C ALA A 34 -0.33 -5.24 16.12
N LYS A 35 0.86 -4.88 15.66
CA LYS A 35 1.92 -4.28 16.49
C LYS A 35 2.29 -2.86 16.07
N TYR A 36 1.63 -2.30 15.07
CA TYR A 36 1.92 -0.98 14.51
C TYR A 36 0.66 -0.11 14.51
N ASN A 37 0.84 1.19 14.61
CA ASN A 37 -0.26 2.14 14.55
C ASN A 37 -0.41 2.78 13.18
N HIS A 38 0.66 2.80 12.38
CA HIS A 38 0.65 3.46 11.07
C HIS A 38 1.32 2.60 10.01
N CYS A 39 0.74 2.60 8.82
CA CYS A 39 1.24 1.94 7.62
C CYS A 39 1.22 2.93 6.45
N THR A 40 2.39 3.09 5.82
CA THR A 40 2.51 3.79 4.54
C THR A 40 2.75 2.75 3.45
N ILE A 41 1.85 2.64 2.48
CA ILE A 41 2.04 1.79 1.30
C ILE A 41 2.53 2.66 0.14
N ILE A 42 3.61 2.25 -0.50
CA ILE A 42 4.17 2.92 -1.67
C ILE A 42 4.01 1.97 -2.86
N ILE A 43 3.29 2.42 -3.87
CA ILE A 43 3.11 1.71 -5.14
C ILE A 43 3.80 2.53 -6.23
N ILE A 44 4.61 1.87 -7.04
CA ILE A 44 5.33 2.48 -8.15
C ILE A 44 4.92 1.73 -9.42
N GLY A 45 4.35 2.47 -10.38
CA GLY A 45 4.06 1.97 -11.70
C GLY A 45 5.19 2.26 -12.68
N ASN A 46 5.39 1.37 -13.64
CA ASN A 46 6.33 1.59 -14.74
C ASN A 46 5.67 2.33 -15.91
N GLU A 47 6.43 2.51 -16.98
CA GLU A 47 6.00 3.20 -18.21
C GLU A 47 4.96 2.42 -19.04
N GLY A 48 4.53 1.27 -18.64
CA GLY A 48 3.55 0.47 -19.36
C GLY A 48 2.18 0.40 -18.70
N VAL A 49 2.02 1.03 -17.53
CA VAL A 49 0.74 1.00 -16.82
C VAL A 49 -0.30 1.79 -17.62
N ALA A 50 -1.23 1.09 -18.25
CA ALA A 50 -2.31 1.65 -19.05
C ALA A 50 -3.63 0.95 -18.69
N GLY A 51 -4.74 1.61 -18.98
CA GLY A 51 -6.07 1.12 -18.59
C GLY A 51 -6.49 1.60 -17.21
N ASP A 52 -7.70 1.25 -16.87
CA ASP A 52 -8.31 1.63 -15.60
C ASP A 52 -8.33 0.42 -14.66
N GLY A 53 -8.12 0.64 -13.38
CA GLY A 53 -8.17 -0.41 -12.38
C GLY A 53 -8.62 0.15 -11.04
N ASP A 54 -9.31 -0.65 -10.26
CA ASP A 54 -9.74 -0.28 -8.92
C ASP A 54 -8.80 -0.87 -7.87
N LEU A 55 -8.12 0.00 -7.12
CA LEU A 55 -7.39 -0.39 -5.93
C LEU A 55 -8.30 -0.30 -4.71
N THR A 56 -8.59 -1.43 -4.11
CA THR A 56 -9.28 -1.51 -2.83
C THR A 56 -8.35 -2.07 -1.78
N ILE A 57 -8.36 -1.47 -0.60
CA ILE A 57 -7.62 -1.99 0.55
C ILE A 57 -8.62 -2.61 1.50
N TYR A 58 -8.41 -3.86 1.84
CA TYR A 58 -9.27 -4.59 2.75
C TYR A 58 -8.65 -4.75 4.13
N GLY A 59 -9.47 -4.60 5.17
CA GLY A 59 -9.18 -5.09 6.50
C GLY A 59 -9.56 -6.56 6.63
N GLY A 60 -8.70 -7.35 7.26
CA GLY A 60 -8.92 -8.76 7.52
C GLY A 60 -8.66 -9.15 8.97
N THR A 61 -9.38 -10.16 9.46
CA THR A 61 -9.14 -10.79 10.77
C THR A 61 -8.02 -11.83 10.72
N ALA A 62 -7.67 -12.27 9.52
CA ALA A 62 -6.62 -13.24 9.24
C ALA A 62 -5.78 -12.79 8.04
N ASP A 63 -4.68 -13.48 7.81
CA ASP A 63 -3.84 -13.33 6.63
C ASP A 63 -4.64 -13.51 5.34
N ALA A 64 -4.36 -12.67 4.34
CA ALA A 64 -5.09 -12.57 3.07
C ALA A 64 -6.61 -12.32 3.22
N GLY A 65 -7.06 -11.90 4.40
CA GLY A 65 -8.46 -11.59 4.65
C GLY A 65 -8.91 -10.34 3.90
N THR A 66 -10.10 -10.40 3.30
CA THR A 66 -10.75 -9.30 2.59
C THR A 66 -12.16 -9.07 3.16
N ASP A 67 -12.23 -8.89 4.48
CA ASP A 67 -13.51 -8.88 5.21
C ASP A 67 -14.28 -7.57 5.02
N ALA A 68 -13.57 -6.43 4.99
CA ALA A 68 -14.19 -5.11 4.81
C ALA A 68 -13.25 -4.14 4.09
N ALA A 69 -13.78 -3.34 3.17
CA ALA A 69 -13.02 -2.27 2.53
C ALA A 69 -12.71 -1.15 3.54
N ILE A 70 -11.48 -0.67 3.52
CA ILE A 70 -10.97 0.41 4.37
C ILE A 70 -11.01 1.72 3.57
N THR A 71 -11.44 2.81 4.20
CA THR A 71 -11.20 4.14 3.66
C THR A 71 -9.78 4.57 4.01
N PHE A 72 -8.99 4.93 3.01
CA PHE A 72 -7.59 5.31 3.17
C PHE A 72 -7.30 6.69 2.57
N THR A 73 -6.26 7.33 3.08
CA THR A 73 -5.73 8.57 2.51
C THR A 73 -4.67 8.24 1.47
N TYR A 74 -4.67 8.97 0.34
CA TYR A 74 -3.68 8.75 -0.71
C TYR A 74 -3.19 10.05 -1.36
N ARG A 75 -2.03 9.96 -2.00
CA ARG A 75 -1.40 11.03 -2.79
C ARG A 75 -0.62 10.42 -3.95
N TYR A 76 -0.66 11.08 -5.10
CA TYR A 76 0.25 10.78 -6.21
C TYR A 76 1.47 11.69 -6.18
N SER A 77 2.61 11.22 -6.72
CA SER A 77 3.72 12.12 -7.04
C SER A 77 3.27 13.16 -8.07
N ALA A 78 3.75 14.38 -7.94
CA ALA A 78 3.38 15.50 -8.83
C ALA A 78 3.96 15.34 -10.24
N GLY A 79 5.01 14.55 -10.39
CA GLY A 79 5.68 14.29 -11.67
C GLY A 79 6.11 12.84 -11.81
N ASP A 80 6.47 12.48 -13.03
CA ASP A 80 7.02 11.18 -13.37
C ASP A 80 8.41 10.98 -12.76
N VAL A 81 8.90 9.76 -12.69
CA VAL A 81 10.18 9.39 -12.08
C VAL A 81 11.36 10.24 -12.57
N ALA A 82 11.36 10.64 -13.83
CA ALA A 82 12.42 11.47 -14.43
C ALA A 82 12.22 12.98 -14.16
N ALA A 83 11.08 13.42 -13.65
CA ALA A 83 10.81 14.83 -13.41
C ALA A 83 11.41 15.31 -12.09
N ALA A 84 11.81 16.59 -12.04
CA ALA A 84 12.33 17.21 -10.81
C ALA A 84 11.31 17.29 -9.66
N SER A 85 10.03 17.06 -9.95
CA SER A 85 8.93 17.03 -8.98
C SER A 85 8.47 15.62 -8.62
N SER A 86 9.23 14.58 -8.98
CA SER A 86 8.87 13.19 -8.70
C SER A 86 8.78 12.85 -7.22
N ASP A 87 9.51 13.58 -6.37
CA ASP A 87 9.51 13.48 -4.91
C ASP A 87 8.47 14.38 -4.22
N VAL A 88 7.77 15.23 -4.99
CA VAL A 88 6.73 16.10 -4.46
C VAL A 88 5.38 15.38 -4.50
N LEU A 89 4.76 15.22 -3.35
CA LEU A 89 3.43 14.63 -3.27
C LEU A 89 2.34 15.68 -3.49
N GLY A 90 1.34 15.31 -4.28
CA GLY A 90 0.16 16.11 -4.53
C GLY A 90 -0.76 16.25 -3.32
N THR A 91 -1.92 16.86 -3.54
CA THR A 91 -2.93 17.04 -2.49
C THR A 91 -3.44 15.68 -2.00
N ALA A 92 -3.61 15.55 -0.68
CA ALA A 92 -4.22 14.37 -0.10
C ALA A 92 -5.71 14.26 -0.48
N ALA A 93 -6.13 13.04 -0.76
CA ALA A 93 -7.53 12.69 -0.97
C ALA A 93 -7.81 11.37 -0.26
N THR A 94 -9.08 10.99 -0.13
CA THR A 94 -9.50 9.73 0.51
C THR A 94 -10.33 8.90 -0.46
N SER A 95 -10.21 7.59 -0.38
CA SER A 95 -11.04 6.64 -1.13
C SER A 95 -11.22 5.34 -0.36
N ALA A 96 -12.30 4.63 -0.62
CA ALA A 96 -12.49 3.23 -0.22
C ALA A 96 -12.25 2.25 -1.39
N ALA A 97 -12.36 2.77 -2.63
CA ALA A 97 -11.99 2.09 -3.86
C ALA A 97 -11.44 3.16 -4.80
N LEU A 98 -10.13 3.16 -5.00
CA LEU A 98 -9.43 4.17 -5.79
C LEU A 98 -9.33 3.71 -7.23
N GLU A 99 -10.00 4.41 -8.13
CA GLU A 99 -9.79 4.23 -9.56
C GLU A 99 -8.39 4.73 -9.93
N ILE A 100 -7.58 3.81 -10.43
CA ILE A 100 -6.25 4.10 -10.97
C ILE A 100 -6.38 4.13 -12.48
N THR A 101 -6.38 5.33 -13.04
CA THR A 101 -6.29 5.47 -14.49
C THR A 101 -4.84 5.33 -14.93
N GLY A 102 -4.60 4.75 -16.10
CA GLY A 102 -3.25 4.48 -16.59
C GLY A 102 -2.32 5.68 -16.53
N THR A 103 -2.82 6.87 -16.84
CA THR A 103 -2.02 8.10 -16.82
C THR A 103 -1.66 8.59 -15.40
N LEU A 104 -2.35 8.12 -14.35
CA LEU A 104 -2.08 8.56 -12.99
C LEU A 104 -0.95 7.80 -12.32
N LEU A 105 -0.73 6.56 -12.71
CA LEU A 105 0.31 5.69 -12.13
C LEU A 105 1.48 5.44 -13.08
N GLU A 106 1.33 5.72 -14.38
CA GLU A 106 2.39 5.54 -15.36
C GLU A 106 3.66 6.33 -14.97
N SER A 107 4.74 5.63 -14.71
CA SER A 107 6.03 6.18 -14.25
C SER A 107 5.91 7.07 -12.99
N ARG A 108 4.91 6.85 -12.15
CA ARG A 108 4.64 7.64 -10.95
C ARG A 108 4.58 6.79 -9.69
N MET A 109 4.58 7.51 -8.58
CA MET A 109 4.42 6.92 -7.25
C MET A 109 3.05 7.28 -6.68
N LEU A 110 2.37 6.29 -6.15
CA LEU A 110 1.18 6.42 -5.31
C LEU A 110 1.58 6.10 -3.87
N VAL A 111 1.30 7.02 -2.97
CA VAL A 111 1.51 6.85 -1.53
C VAL A 111 0.16 6.77 -0.85
N ILE A 112 -0.04 5.74 -0.04
CA ILE A 112 -1.25 5.49 0.72
C ILE A 112 -0.89 5.45 2.20
N GLU A 113 -1.71 6.09 3.01
CA GLU A 113 -1.53 6.16 4.46
C GLU A 113 -2.76 5.58 5.15
N ILE A 114 -2.53 4.68 6.11
CA ILE A 114 -3.56 3.97 6.86
C ILE A 114 -3.15 3.97 8.33
N ASP A 115 -4.02 4.48 9.17
CA ASP A 115 -3.87 4.43 10.62
C ASP A 115 -4.60 3.21 11.20
N ASN A 116 -4.18 2.78 12.37
CA ASN A 116 -4.84 1.67 13.05
C ASN A 116 -6.31 1.96 13.39
N GLU A 117 -6.68 3.23 13.49
CA GLU A 117 -8.06 3.66 13.72
C GLU A 117 -8.95 3.37 12.52
N ASP A 118 -8.40 3.43 11.29
CA ASP A 118 -9.10 3.12 10.04
C ASP A 118 -9.46 1.63 9.94
N LEU A 119 -8.78 0.79 10.72
CA LEU A 119 -9.04 -0.65 10.80
C LEU A 119 -10.20 -1.03 11.73
N ASN A 120 -10.83 -0.06 12.37
CA ASN A 120 -12.02 -0.30 13.20
C ASN A 120 -13.27 0.00 12.39
N ILE A 121 -13.80 -1.00 11.71
CA ILE A 121 -14.97 -0.87 10.84
C ILE A 121 -16.15 -1.59 11.48
N SER A 122 -17.26 -0.87 11.69
CA SER A 122 -18.48 -1.42 12.27
C SER A 122 -18.28 -2.13 13.62
N ASN A 123 -17.39 -1.60 14.47
CA ASN A 123 -16.98 -2.17 15.76
C ASN A 123 -16.21 -3.49 15.66
N VAL A 124 -15.67 -3.82 14.50
CA VAL A 124 -14.73 -4.93 14.30
C VAL A 124 -13.33 -4.34 14.10
N GLN A 125 -12.40 -4.71 14.94
CA GLN A 125 -10.99 -4.34 14.79
C GLN A 125 -10.30 -5.38 13.91
N TYR A 126 -9.83 -4.94 12.74
CA TYR A 126 -9.01 -5.74 11.84
C TYR A 126 -7.52 -5.59 12.21
N ASN A 127 -6.74 -6.62 11.94
CA ASN A 127 -5.30 -6.62 12.21
C ASN A 127 -4.46 -6.81 10.95
N PHE A 128 -5.08 -7.14 9.84
CA PHE A 128 -4.41 -7.32 8.55
C PHE A 128 -4.94 -6.31 7.54
N ILE A 129 -4.06 -5.86 6.67
CA ILE A 129 -4.35 -5.03 5.51
C ILE A 129 -4.00 -5.84 4.27
N THR A 130 -4.94 -5.99 3.34
CA THR A 130 -4.73 -6.70 2.08
C THR A 130 -5.11 -5.77 0.92
N PRO A 131 -4.13 -5.20 0.19
CA PRO A 131 -4.41 -4.44 -1.00
C PRO A 131 -4.80 -5.38 -2.15
N VAL A 132 -5.88 -5.04 -2.85
CA VAL A 132 -6.38 -5.77 -4.03
C VAL A 132 -6.53 -4.79 -5.17
N LEU A 133 -5.88 -5.08 -6.27
CA LEU A 133 -6.02 -4.36 -7.52
C LEU A 133 -6.88 -5.18 -8.47
N ASN A 134 -8.04 -4.65 -8.84
CA ASN A 134 -8.84 -5.18 -9.92
C ASN A 134 -8.52 -4.35 -11.16
N ALA A 135 -7.67 -4.87 -12.02
CA ALA A 135 -7.29 -4.19 -13.26
C ALA A 135 -8.23 -4.57 -14.40
N ASP A 136 -8.46 -3.64 -15.29
CA ASP A 136 -9.22 -3.85 -16.53
C ASP A 136 -8.27 -3.74 -17.74
N GLY A 137 -7.46 -4.75 -17.86
CA GLY A 137 -6.93 -5.27 -19.10
C GLY A 137 -6.05 -4.43 -19.99
N THR A 138 -4.95 -3.80 -19.52
CA THR A 138 -3.83 -3.47 -20.41
C THR A 138 -2.49 -3.65 -19.70
N ASP A 139 -1.42 -3.79 -20.51
CA ASP A 139 -0.07 -4.08 -20.08
C ASP A 139 0.41 -3.10 -18.98
N GLY A 140 1.31 -3.55 -18.16
CA GLY A 140 1.94 -2.73 -17.13
C GLY A 140 2.44 -3.53 -15.96
N GLU A 141 3.39 -2.93 -15.25
CA GLU A 141 4.00 -3.54 -14.09
C GLU A 141 3.95 -2.57 -12.92
N ILE A 142 3.63 -3.08 -11.75
CA ILE A 142 3.71 -2.33 -10.51
C ILE A 142 4.57 -3.06 -9.48
N THR A 143 5.24 -2.27 -8.66
CA THR A 143 5.96 -2.74 -7.48
C THR A 143 5.41 -2.02 -6.27
N ALA A 144 5.24 -2.72 -5.15
CA ALA A 144 4.73 -2.11 -3.95
C ALA A 144 5.48 -2.58 -2.70
N CYS A 145 5.66 -1.64 -1.77
CA CYS A 145 6.16 -1.94 -0.44
C CYS A 145 5.36 -1.19 0.62
N ALA A 146 5.31 -1.76 1.81
CA ALA A 146 4.74 -1.12 2.99
C ALA A 146 5.83 -0.72 3.98
N ILE A 147 5.66 0.44 4.59
CA ILE A 147 6.49 0.94 5.67
C ILE A 147 5.61 1.05 6.91
N LEU A 148 5.97 0.30 7.93
CA LEU A 148 5.25 0.26 9.20
C LEU A 148 5.97 1.10 10.23
N SER A 149 5.26 1.97 10.88
CA SER A 149 5.77 2.89 11.89
C SER A 149 4.90 2.90 13.14
N GLU A 150 5.34 3.63 14.15
CA GLU A 150 4.60 3.80 15.39
C GLU A 150 4.27 2.47 16.08
N LEU A 151 5.31 1.76 16.52
CA LEU A 151 5.13 0.55 17.32
C LEU A 151 4.19 0.79 18.50
N ARG A 152 3.17 -0.03 18.65
CA ARG A 152 2.24 0.00 19.80
C ARG A 152 2.92 -0.31 21.11
N TYR A 153 4.03 -1.05 21.06
CA TYR A 153 4.80 -1.44 22.23
C TYR A 153 6.29 -1.28 21.92
N GLU A 154 7.00 -0.60 22.83
CA GLU A 154 8.45 -0.46 22.72
C GLU A 154 9.13 -1.83 22.79
N LYS A 155 9.93 -2.17 21.80
CA LYS A 155 10.70 -3.42 21.72
C LYS A 155 12.13 -3.17 21.26
N ALA A 156 13.05 -3.97 21.79
CA ALA A 156 14.46 -3.94 21.40
C ALA A 156 14.69 -4.46 19.96
N VAL A 157 13.77 -5.28 19.44
CA VAL A 157 13.84 -5.85 18.09
C VAL A 157 12.48 -5.63 17.40
N MET A 158 12.51 -5.14 16.19
CA MET A 158 11.31 -4.95 15.38
C MET A 158 10.59 -6.28 15.17
N PRO A 159 9.28 -6.33 15.41
CA PRO A 159 8.50 -7.52 15.09
C PRO A 159 8.37 -7.69 13.57
N THR A 160 8.25 -8.92 13.13
CA THR A 160 7.88 -9.16 11.72
C THR A 160 6.41 -8.77 11.49
N ALA A 161 6.16 -8.17 10.36
CA ALA A 161 4.83 -7.86 9.85
C ALA A 161 4.46 -8.75 8.65
N VAL A 162 5.41 -9.59 8.22
CA VAL A 162 5.14 -10.59 7.17
C VAL A 162 4.42 -11.77 7.82
N PRO A 163 3.21 -12.12 7.36
CA PRO A 163 2.53 -13.31 7.82
C PRO A 163 3.35 -14.57 7.49
N THR A 164 3.28 -15.56 8.36
CA THR A 164 3.82 -16.89 8.04
C THR A 164 2.70 -17.68 7.38
N ALA A 165 2.97 -18.12 6.15
CA ALA A 165 2.08 -19.02 5.42
C ALA A 165 1.86 -20.34 6.16
#